data_e9564c71f11e104c12d51a9ac7a616a7
#
_entry.id   e9564c71f11e104c12d51a9ac7a616a7
#
_cell.length_a   1.000
_cell.length_b   1.000
_cell.length_c   1.000
_cell.angle_alpha   90.00
_cell.angle_beta   90.00
_cell.angle_gamma   90.00
#
_symmetry.space_group_name_H-M   'P 1'
#
loop_
_entity.id
_entity.type
_entity.pdbx_description
1 polymer ?
#
loop_
_entity_poly.entity_id
_entity_poly.type
_entity_poly.pdbx_seq_one_letter_code
_entity_poly.pdbx_strand_id
1 'polypeptide(L)'
;MEPLGPLESRVMTALWATGTGTAREVCSALGEEWAYTTIMTTLDRLHKKDLLLRQKEGLAWRYQPTLDREAFERARVDALASRLLGERKDLGLAALVDAAAAATLDRLSELIEARRLS
;
A
#
# COMPACT_ATOMS: atom_id res chain seq x y z
N MET A 1 9.32 -2.77 4.92
CA MET A 1 8.08 -2.00 5.11
C MET A 1 7.19 -2.70 6.13
N GLU A 2 6.78 -2.01 7.15
CA GLU A 2 5.88 -2.56 8.16
C GLU A 2 4.47 -2.73 7.58
N PRO A 3 3.74 -3.78 7.98
CA PRO A 3 2.37 -3.94 7.53
C PRO A 3 1.49 -2.82 8.08
N LEU A 4 0.51 -2.41 7.29
CA LEU A 4 -0.44 -1.39 7.71
C LEU A 4 -1.43 -1.95 8.73
N GLY A 5 -1.76 -1.13 9.74
CA GLY A 5 -2.84 -1.45 10.66
C GLY A 5 -4.19 -1.37 9.95
N PRO A 6 -5.27 -1.89 10.60
CA PRO A 6 -6.61 -1.87 9.97
C PRO A 6 -7.07 -0.47 9.57
N LEU A 7 -6.90 0.52 10.42
CA LEU A 7 -7.32 1.89 10.13
C LEU A 7 -6.41 2.53 9.07
N GLU A 8 -5.10 2.31 9.16
CA GLU A 8 -4.15 2.81 8.17
C GLU A 8 -4.51 2.29 6.76
N SER A 9 -4.87 1.03 6.67
CA SER A 9 -5.28 0.42 5.41
C SER A 9 -6.56 1.05 4.85
N ARG A 10 -7.54 1.33 5.71
CA ARG A 10 -8.80 1.98 5.30
C ARG A 10 -8.55 3.41 4.83
N VAL A 11 -7.69 4.14 5.51
CA VAL A 11 -7.31 5.52 5.13
C VAL A 11 -6.63 5.53 3.77
N MET A 12 -5.68 4.65 3.56
CA MET A 12 -4.98 4.53 2.28
C MET A 12 -5.96 4.18 1.15
N THR A 13 -6.86 3.24 1.38
CA THR A 13 -7.88 2.85 0.40
C THR A 13 -8.75 4.04 0.01
N ALA A 14 -9.18 4.84 0.98
CA ALA A 14 -9.97 6.04 0.72
C ALA A 14 -9.20 7.06 -0.13
N LEU A 15 -7.93 7.28 0.18
CA LEU A 15 -7.09 8.22 -0.55
C LEU A 15 -6.77 7.73 -1.97
N TRP A 16 -6.58 6.43 -2.16
CA TRP A 16 -6.40 5.87 -3.51
C TRP A 16 -7.66 6.05 -4.35
N ALA A 17 -8.84 5.94 -3.74
CA ALA A 17 -10.10 6.10 -4.46
C ALA A 17 -10.32 7.53 -4.93
N THR A 18 -9.93 8.53 -4.12
CA THR A 18 -10.15 9.94 -4.43
C THR A 18 -8.92 10.65 -4.99
N GLY A 19 -7.75 10.08 -4.85
CA GLY A 19 -6.47 10.68 -5.28
C GLY A 19 -5.84 11.58 -4.23
N THR A 20 -6.60 12.43 -3.60
CA THR A 20 -6.14 13.30 -2.51
C THR A 20 -7.25 13.48 -1.49
N GLY A 21 -6.91 13.93 -0.28
CA GLY A 21 -7.92 14.23 0.72
C GLY A 21 -7.32 14.95 1.94
N THR A 22 -8.14 15.78 2.55
CA THR A 22 -7.86 16.36 3.86
C THR A 22 -8.33 15.38 4.93
N ALA A 23 -7.94 15.63 6.19
CA ALA A 23 -8.40 14.81 7.31
C ALA A 23 -9.92 14.78 7.40
N ARG A 24 -10.57 15.92 7.17
CA ARG A 24 -12.03 16.03 7.20
C ARG A 24 -12.68 15.19 6.09
N GLU A 25 -12.13 15.26 4.89
CA GLU A 25 -12.61 14.47 3.74
C GLU A 25 -12.47 12.97 4.00
N VAL A 26 -11.35 12.56 4.58
CA VAL A 26 -11.11 11.15 4.93
C VAL A 26 -12.07 10.68 6.00
N CYS A 27 -12.33 11.52 7.03
CA CYS A 27 -13.34 11.21 8.05
C CYS A 27 -14.70 10.94 7.43
N SER A 28 -15.13 11.80 6.50
CA SER A 28 -16.40 11.64 5.80
C SER A 28 -16.42 10.38 4.94
N ALA A 29 -15.32 10.10 4.24
CA ALA A 29 -15.20 8.92 3.38
C ALA A 29 -15.30 7.62 4.17
N LEU A 30 -14.86 7.62 5.43
CA LEU A 30 -14.92 6.45 6.32
C LEU A 30 -16.22 6.38 7.12
N GLY A 31 -17.22 7.20 6.78
CA GLY A 31 -18.54 7.16 7.39
C GLY A 31 -18.61 7.79 8.77
N GLU A 32 -17.61 8.57 9.15
CA GLU A 32 -17.53 9.27 10.44
C GLU A 32 -17.54 8.33 11.66
N GLU A 33 -17.15 7.07 11.46
CA GLU A 33 -17.02 6.09 12.54
C GLU A 33 -15.85 6.38 13.48
N TRP A 34 -14.88 7.17 13.01
CA TRP A 34 -13.65 7.46 13.72
C TRP A 34 -13.57 8.92 14.12
N ALA A 35 -13.01 9.18 15.29
CA ALA A 35 -12.80 10.57 15.72
C ALA A 35 -11.84 11.29 14.77
N TYR A 36 -12.08 12.56 14.54
CA TYR A 36 -11.24 13.40 13.69
C TYR A 36 -9.77 13.36 14.12
N THR A 37 -9.52 13.44 15.44
CA THR A 37 -8.15 13.38 15.97
C THR A 37 -7.47 12.05 15.67
N THR A 38 -8.21 10.95 15.69
CA THR A 38 -7.69 9.62 15.35
C THR A 38 -7.28 9.57 13.88
N ILE A 39 -8.10 10.14 12.99
CA ILE A 39 -7.80 10.22 11.56
C ILE A 39 -6.57 11.11 11.33
N MET A 40 -6.49 12.26 11.99
CA MET A 40 -5.32 13.15 11.88
C MET A 40 -4.03 12.44 12.30
N THR A 41 -4.07 11.71 13.42
CA THR A 41 -2.91 10.96 13.91
C THR A 41 -2.49 9.87 12.93
N THR A 42 -3.47 9.19 12.36
CA THR A 42 -3.23 8.13 11.37
C THR A 42 -2.59 8.71 10.10
N LEU A 43 -3.10 9.83 9.60
CA LEU A 43 -2.54 10.51 8.42
C LEU A 43 -1.11 10.98 8.68
N ASP A 44 -0.85 11.56 9.84
CA ASP A 44 0.49 12.01 10.22
C ASP A 44 1.46 10.82 10.29
N ARG A 45 1.00 9.71 10.85
CA ARG A 45 1.79 8.48 10.95
C ARG A 45 2.15 7.93 9.57
N LEU A 46 1.18 7.91 8.65
CA LEU A 46 1.40 7.48 7.27
C LEU A 46 2.35 8.42 6.54
N HIS A 47 2.25 9.71 6.80
CA HIS A 47 3.18 10.70 6.25
C HIS A 47 4.61 10.46 6.75
N LYS A 48 4.77 10.17 8.03
CA LYS A 48 6.08 9.87 8.62
C LYS A 48 6.69 8.58 8.09
N LYS A 49 5.86 7.66 7.64
CA LYS A 49 6.31 6.41 6.99
C LYS A 49 6.58 6.60 5.49
N ASP A 50 6.51 7.82 4.98
CA ASP A 50 6.69 8.17 3.57
C ASP A 50 5.66 7.54 2.62
N LEU A 51 4.51 7.17 3.13
CA LEU A 51 3.41 6.61 2.34
C LEU A 51 2.47 7.69 1.82
N LEU A 52 2.51 8.88 2.42
CA LEU A 52 1.74 10.03 2.00
C LEU A 52 2.62 11.26 1.85
N LEU A 53 2.36 12.02 0.80
CA LEU A 53 2.82 13.39 0.66
C LEU A 53 1.75 14.30 1.23
N ARG A 54 2.11 15.50 1.66
CA ARG A 54 1.12 16.48 2.12
C ARG A 54 1.51 17.87 1.66
N GLN A 55 0.48 18.67 1.42
CA GLN A 55 0.63 20.04 0.99
C GLN A 55 -0.33 20.92 1.80
N LYS A 56 0.13 22.07 2.24
CA LYS A 56 -0.67 23.00 3.00
C LYS A 56 -1.77 23.58 2.11
N GLU A 57 -3.01 23.56 2.61
CA GLU A 57 -4.16 24.15 1.93
C GLU A 57 -4.95 24.92 2.97
N GLY A 58 -4.75 26.24 3.04
CA GLY A 58 -5.30 27.06 4.10
C GLY A 58 -4.76 26.63 5.46
N LEU A 59 -5.64 26.25 6.38
CA LEU A 59 -5.28 25.78 7.72
C LEU A 59 -5.18 24.25 7.77
N ALA A 60 -5.49 23.57 6.68
CA ALA A 60 -5.50 22.12 6.63
C ALA A 60 -4.30 21.59 5.84
N TRP A 61 -4.05 20.29 5.99
CA TRP A 61 -3.12 19.55 5.14
C TRP A 61 -3.93 18.70 4.16
N ARG A 62 -3.54 18.75 2.89
CA ARG A 62 -4.07 17.84 1.88
C ARG A 62 -3.06 16.73 1.65
N TYR A 63 -3.49 15.49 1.80
CA TYR A 63 -2.64 14.31 1.70
C TYR A 63 -2.85 13.62 0.36
N GLN A 64 -1.77 13.06 -0.16
CA GLN A 64 -1.76 12.33 -1.43
C GLN A 64 -0.87 11.11 -1.27
N PRO A 65 -1.29 9.91 -1.72
CA PRO A 65 -0.42 8.74 -1.70
C PRO A 65 0.85 8.96 -2.53
N THR A 66 1.99 8.52 -2.00
CA THR A 66 3.27 8.59 -2.71
C THR A 66 3.29 7.59 -3.87
N LEU A 67 2.59 6.47 -3.70
CA LEU A 67 2.44 5.43 -4.72
C LEU A 67 0.96 5.14 -4.90
N ASP A 68 0.57 4.78 -6.12
CA ASP A 68 -0.77 4.27 -6.34
C ASP A 68 -0.90 2.88 -5.69
N ARG A 69 -2.11 2.35 -5.65
CA ARG A 69 -2.38 1.08 -4.97
C ARG A 69 -1.56 -0.06 -5.55
N GLU A 70 -1.47 -0.14 -6.86
CA GLU A 70 -0.72 -1.20 -7.54
C GLU A 70 0.77 -1.13 -7.23
N ALA A 71 1.35 0.07 -7.32
CA ALA A 71 2.76 0.29 -7.00
C ALA A 71 3.06 -0.01 -5.53
N PHE A 72 2.14 0.35 -4.63
CA PHE A 72 2.26 0.06 -3.21
C PHE A 72 2.26 -1.45 -2.94
N GLU A 73 1.33 -2.18 -3.55
CA GLU A 73 1.26 -3.64 -3.40
C GLU A 73 2.53 -4.31 -3.92
N ARG A 74 3.05 -3.83 -5.05
CA ARG A 74 4.31 -4.32 -5.62
C ARG A 74 5.49 -4.08 -4.69
N ALA A 75 5.58 -2.89 -4.11
CA ALA A 75 6.64 -2.54 -3.17
C ALA A 75 6.60 -3.41 -1.92
N ARG A 76 5.41 -3.76 -1.43
CA ARG A 76 5.23 -4.67 -0.30
C ARG A 76 5.74 -6.06 -0.61
N VAL A 77 5.41 -6.58 -1.77
CA VAL A 77 5.85 -7.91 -2.22
C VAL A 77 7.37 -7.92 -2.36
N ASP A 78 7.94 -6.89 -2.99
CA ASP A 78 9.39 -6.78 -3.16
C ASP A 78 10.12 -6.69 -1.82
N ALA A 79 9.59 -5.93 -0.88
CA ALA A 79 10.17 -5.79 0.45
C ALA A 79 10.14 -7.13 1.21
N LEU A 80 9.04 -7.87 1.09
CA LEU A 80 8.90 -9.18 1.71
C LEU A 80 9.88 -10.19 1.10
N ALA A 81 9.99 -10.21 -0.22
CA ALA A 81 10.92 -11.08 -0.93
C ALA A 81 12.37 -10.79 -0.54
N SER A 82 12.76 -9.52 -0.48
CA SER A 82 14.10 -9.10 -0.07
C SER A 82 14.42 -9.53 1.37
N ARG A 83 13.44 -9.43 2.25
CA ARG A 83 13.57 -9.83 3.65
C ARG A 83 13.80 -11.33 3.78
N LEU A 84 13.02 -12.13 3.04
CA LEU A 84 13.17 -13.58 3.03
C LEU A 84 14.53 -14.01 2.46
N LEU A 85 14.97 -13.38 1.38
CA LEU A 85 16.25 -13.67 0.74
C LEU A 85 17.42 -13.19 1.61
N GLY A 86 17.27 -12.07 2.31
CA GLY A 86 18.30 -11.51 3.18
C GLY A 86 18.52 -12.29 4.46
N GLU A 87 17.49 -12.91 5.01
CA GLU A 87 17.55 -13.66 6.25
C GLU A 87 18.15 -15.05 6.05
N ARG A 88 18.13 -15.59 4.84
CA ARG A 88 18.61 -16.93 4.54
C ARG A 88 19.65 -16.87 3.43
N LYS A 89 20.91 -16.99 3.84
CA LYS A 89 22.07 -17.02 2.92
C LYS A 89 22.24 -18.38 2.24
N ASP A 90 21.20 -19.19 2.22
CA ASP A 90 21.21 -20.49 1.57
C ASP A 90 20.83 -20.32 0.10
N LEU A 91 21.80 -20.51 -0.78
CA LEU A 91 21.64 -20.39 -2.24
C LEU A 91 20.58 -21.34 -2.80
N GLY A 92 20.44 -22.53 -2.20
CA GLY A 92 19.43 -23.49 -2.63
C GLY A 92 18.02 -22.99 -2.38
N LEU A 93 17.80 -22.37 -1.22
CA LEU A 93 16.50 -21.81 -0.87
C LEU A 93 16.16 -20.58 -1.74
N ALA A 94 17.16 -19.74 -2.02
CA ALA A 94 16.97 -18.58 -2.86
C ALA A 94 16.53 -19.00 -4.28
N ALA A 95 17.17 -20.03 -4.84
CA ALA A 95 16.79 -20.57 -6.14
C ALA A 95 15.37 -21.13 -6.13
N LEU A 96 14.96 -21.77 -5.04
CA LEU A 96 13.60 -22.31 -4.88
C LEU A 96 12.55 -21.20 -4.83
N VAL A 97 12.84 -20.14 -4.10
CA VAL A 97 11.96 -18.98 -3.99
C VAL A 97 11.82 -18.29 -5.35
N ASP A 98 12.92 -18.12 -6.08
CA ASP A 98 12.91 -17.53 -7.42
C ASP A 98 12.07 -18.36 -8.39
N ALA A 99 12.24 -19.68 -8.34
CA ALA A 99 11.45 -20.59 -9.19
C ALA A 99 9.97 -20.53 -8.85
N ALA A 100 9.62 -20.46 -7.55
CA ALA A 100 8.23 -20.34 -7.10
C ALA A 100 7.62 -19.00 -7.53
N ALA A 101 8.40 -17.92 -7.43
CA ALA A 101 7.94 -16.59 -7.85
C ALA A 101 7.71 -16.55 -9.37
N ALA A 102 8.62 -17.11 -10.15
CA ALA A 102 8.49 -17.20 -11.59
C ALA A 102 7.26 -18.01 -12.01
N ALA A 103 7.03 -19.14 -11.35
CA ALA A 103 5.86 -19.99 -11.60
C ALA A 103 4.55 -19.25 -11.29
N THR A 104 4.53 -18.47 -10.22
CA THR A 104 3.36 -17.67 -9.85
C THR A 104 3.10 -16.56 -10.86
N LEU A 105 4.14 -15.90 -11.35
CA LEU A 105 4.02 -14.87 -12.37
C LEU A 105 3.51 -15.43 -13.69
N ASP A 106 4.01 -16.60 -14.10
CA ASP A 106 3.55 -17.29 -15.32
C ASP A 106 2.07 -17.62 -15.20
N ARG A 107 1.65 -18.13 -14.05
CA ARG A 107 0.24 -18.45 -13.80
C ARG A 107 -0.65 -17.24 -13.85
N LEU A 108 -0.21 -16.11 -13.30
CA LEU A 108 -0.94 -14.85 -13.35
C LEU A 108 -1.06 -14.36 -14.80
N SER A 109 0.01 -14.48 -15.58
CA SER A 109 0.01 -14.12 -16.99
C SER A 109 -1.01 -14.94 -17.77
N GLU A 110 -1.07 -16.25 -17.52
CA GLU A 110 -2.03 -17.16 -18.13
C GLU A 110 -3.47 -16.76 -17.79
N LEU A 111 -3.73 -16.40 -16.54
CA LEU A 111 -5.06 -15.98 -16.09
C LEU A 111 -5.48 -14.66 -16.76
N ILE A 112 -4.54 -13.74 -16.92
CA ILE A 112 -4.79 -12.46 -17.58
C ILE A 112 -5.09 -12.69 -19.07
N GLU A 113 -4.35 -13.56 -19.72
CA GLU A 113 -4.57 -13.95 -21.12
C GLU A 113 -5.94 -14.58 -21.30
N ALA A 114 -6.30 -15.52 -20.44
CA ALA A 114 -7.62 -16.17 -20.46
C ALA A 114 -8.75 -15.16 -20.32
N ARG A 115 -8.58 -14.14 -19.49
CA ARG A 115 -9.56 -13.07 -19.31
C ARG A 115 -9.68 -12.17 -20.54
N ARG A 116 -8.56 -11.94 -21.23
CA ARG A 116 -8.55 -11.14 -22.45
C ARG A 116 -9.29 -11.81 -23.60
N LEU A 117 -9.23 -13.13 -23.66
CA LEU A 117 -9.84 -13.92 -24.72
C LEU A 117 -11.33 -14.20 -24.48
N SER A 118 -11.81 -13.96 -23.28
CA SER A 118 -13.23 -14.08 -22.95
C SER A 118 -13.93 -12.72 -23.02
#